data_4d506fc51cda608bf6f149e2101ebf09
#
_entry.id   4d506fc51cda608bf6f149e2101ebf09
#
_cell.length_a   1.000
_cell.length_b   1.000
_cell.length_c   1.000
_cell.angle_alpha   90.00
_cell.angle_beta   90.00
_cell.angle_gamma   90.00
#
_symmetry.space_group_name_H-M   'P 1'
#
loop_
_entity.id
_entity.type
_entity.pdbx_description
1 polymer ?
#
loop_
_entity_poly.entity_id
_entity_poly.type
_entity_poly.pdbx_seq_one_letter_code
_entity_poly.pdbx_strand_id
1 'polypeptide(L)'
;DDLALKVEELRQLTKNKVPIQLKLGASKVYDDVRMAAKCDPDSIYLDGMEGSTGAGPHIAAANTGIPGIAAIREARRAIDDVGKTGKVTLIYAGGVRDGADMAKALALGADAIAIGTGSMIALNCNKDIPEANFEKEMGVKAGECYHCHTGRCPVGVATQDPKLRARLNPDDAAISCLLYTSPSPRDFQV
;
A
#
# COMPACT_ATOMS: atom_id res chain seq x y z
N ASP A 1 -24.86 -0.71 10.11
CA ASP A 1 -24.89 -1.24 11.48
C ASP A 1 -23.89 -2.40 11.68
N ASP A 2 -23.78 -3.35 10.76
CA ASP A 2 -22.91 -4.52 10.90
C ASP A 2 -21.42 -4.17 11.05
N LEU A 3 -20.93 -3.15 10.36
CA LEU A 3 -19.56 -2.69 10.50
C LEU A 3 -19.27 -2.13 11.90
N ALA A 4 -20.20 -1.35 12.46
CA ALA A 4 -20.07 -0.81 13.81
C ALA A 4 -20.06 -1.93 14.86
N LEU A 5 -20.95 -2.92 14.71
CA LEU A 5 -20.99 -4.09 15.57
C LEU A 5 -19.67 -4.90 15.51
N LYS A 6 -19.11 -5.07 14.31
CA LYS A 6 -17.85 -5.78 14.14
C LYS A 6 -16.65 -5.03 14.77
N VAL A 7 -16.61 -3.71 14.64
CA VAL A 7 -15.59 -2.89 15.30
C VAL A 7 -15.69 -3.02 16.82
N GLU A 8 -16.92 -2.95 17.37
CA GLU A 8 -17.15 -3.10 18.80
C GLU A 8 -16.77 -4.51 19.31
N GLU A 9 -17.15 -5.56 18.59
CA GLU A 9 -16.75 -6.94 18.90
C GLU A 9 -15.20 -7.08 18.95
N LEU A 10 -14.49 -6.53 17.98
CA LEU A 10 -13.04 -6.55 17.96
C LEU A 10 -12.43 -5.78 19.13
N ARG A 11 -13.01 -4.63 19.52
CA ARG A 11 -12.58 -3.89 20.69
C ARG A 11 -12.74 -4.70 21.98
N GLN A 12 -13.88 -5.38 22.13
CA GLN A 12 -14.14 -6.23 23.29
C GLN A 12 -13.16 -7.43 23.34
N LEU A 13 -12.98 -8.14 22.23
CA LEU A 13 -12.07 -9.29 22.12
C LEU A 13 -10.62 -8.92 22.43
N THR A 14 -10.17 -7.77 21.94
CA THR A 14 -8.81 -7.27 22.17
C THR A 14 -8.65 -6.49 23.47
N LYS A 15 -9.74 -6.26 24.20
CA LYS A 15 -9.76 -5.42 25.42
C LYS A 15 -9.21 -4.01 25.15
N ASN A 16 -9.47 -3.46 23.97
CA ASN A 16 -8.94 -2.18 23.50
C ASN A 16 -7.39 -2.08 23.48
N LYS A 17 -6.68 -3.20 23.37
CA LYS A 17 -5.21 -3.21 23.41
C LYS A 17 -4.56 -3.10 22.04
N VAL A 18 -5.32 -3.23 20.96
CA VAL A 18 -4.82 -3.12 19.58
C VAL A 18 -5.63 -2.10 18.80
N PRO A 19 -5.00 -1.35 17.90
CA PRO A 19 -5.72 -0.43 17.02
C PRO A 19 -6.56 -1.21 15.99
N ILE A 20 -7.74 -0.68 15.67
CA ILE A 20 -8.61 -1.21 14.64
C ILE A 20 -8.50 -0.32 13.41
N GLN A 21 -8.10 -0.91 12.31
CA GLN A 21 -7.97 -0.24 11.02
C GLN A 21 -9.00 -0.76 10.04
N LEU A 22 -9.69 0.15 9.35
CA LEU A 22 -10.58 -0.17 8.24
C LEU A 22 -9.89 0.16 6.92
N LYS A 23 -9.80 -0.81 6.01
CA LYS A 23 -9.27 -0.60 4.67
C LYS A 23 -10.40 -0.40 3.67
N LEU A 24 -10.32 0.68 2.90
CA LEU A 24 -11.29 1.05 1.86
C LEU A 24 -10.58 1.29 0.54
N GLY A 25 -11.18 0.82 -0.56
CA GLY A 25 -10.77 1.22 -1.90
C GLY A 25 -11.34 2.61 -2.24
N ALA A 26 -10.60 3.38 -3.03
CA ALA A 26 -11.04 4.71 -3.46
C ALA A 26 -12.09 4.60 -4.58
N SER A 27 -13.37 4.50 -4.21
CA SER A 27 -14.50 4.52 -5.14
C SER A 27 -15.49 5.66 -4.81
N LYS A 28 -16.48 5.43 -3.96
CA LYS A 28 -17.35 6.49 -3.41
C LYS A 28 -16.74 7.07 -2.14
N VAL A 29 -15.60 7.69 -2.26
CA VAL A 29 -14.68 8.00 -1.16
C VAL A 29 -15.37 8.74 -0.01
N TYR A 30 -16.09 9.82 -0.31
CA TYR A 30 -16.73 10.62 0.73
C TYR A 30 -17.74 9.81 1.55
N ASP A 31 -18.64 9.09 0.88
CA ASP A 31 -19.70 8.33 1.55
C ASP A 31 -19.13 7.14 2.31
N ASP A 32 -18.23 6.39 1.70
CA ASP A 32 -17.63 5.20 2.30
C ASP A 32 -16.78 5.56 3.52
N VAL A 33 -15.93 6.58 3.42
CA VAL A 33 -15.12 7.06 4.56
C VAL A 33 -15.98 7.67 5.66
N ARG A 34 -17.03 8.40 5.30
CA ARG A 34 -17.96 8.97 6.27
C ARG A 34 -18.68 7.88 7.08
N MET A 35 -19.12 6.83 6.42
CA MET A 35 -19.74 5.68 7.09
C MET A 35 -18.75 4.94 7.98
N ALA A 36 -17.53 4.68 7.47
CA ALA A 36 -16.48 4.02 8.22
C ALA A 36 -16.06 4.83 9.47
N ALA A 37 -15.88 6.14 9.33
CA ALA A 37 -15.47 7.01 10.44
C ALA A 37 -16.51 7.07 11.58
N LYS A 38 -17.80 6.89 11.28
CA LYS A 38 -18.86 6.80 12.29
C LYS A 38 -18.81 5.51 13.14
N CYS A 39 -18.10 4.48 12.66
CA CYS A 39 -17.92 3.24 13.40
C CYS A 39 -16.75 3.30 14.40
N ASP A 40 -16.11 4.46 14.57
CA ASP A 40 -15.02 4.70 15.51
C ASP A 40 -13.79 3.78 15.34
N PRO A 41 -13.25 3.58 14.11
CA PRO A 41 -11.96 2.94 13.96
C PRO A 41 -10.83 3.88 14.46
N ASP A 42 -9.67 3.31 14.76
CA ASP A 42 -8.47 4.11 15.07
C ASP A 42 -7.85 4.71 13.79
N SER A 43 -7.98 3.99 12.67
CA SER A 43 -7.50 4.48 11.39
C SER A 43 -8.35 3.98 10.21
N ILE A 44 -8.35 4.78 9.15
CA ILE A 44 -8.89 4.42 7.83
C ILE A 44 -7.73 4.37 6.84
N TYR A 45 -7.54 3.22 6.23
CA TYR A 45 -6.54 2.99 5.19
C TYR A 45 -7.23 3.12 3.83
N LEU A 46 -6.98 4.23 3.14
CA LEU A 46 -7.53 4.54 1.83
C LEU A 46 -6.56 4.10 0.74
N ASP A 47 -6.97 3.17 -0.10
CA ASP A 47 -6.16 2.62 -1.18
C ASP A 47 -6.69 3.10 -2.53
N GLY A 48 -5.86 3.81 -3.29
CA GLY A 48 -6.20 4.29 -4.64
C GLY A 48 -6.27 3.15 -5.66
N MET A 49 -6.79 3.46 -6.86
CA MET A 49 -6.85 2.49 -7.97
C MET A 49 -5.48 1.94 -8.37
N GLU A 50 -4.40 2.64 -8.07
CA GLU A 50 -3.02 2.22 -8.34
C GLU A 50 -2.55 1.11 -7.39
N GLY A 51 -3.22 0.95 -6.25
CA GLY A 51 -2.96 -0.10 -5.29
C GLY A 51 -3.52 -1.43 -5.79
N SER A 52 -2.69 -2.47 -5.75
CA SER A 52 -3.17 -3.83 -5.95
C SER A 52 -2.15 -4.83 -5.43
N THR A 53 -2.55 -6.08 -5.35
CA THR A 53 -1.61 -7.18 -5.13
C THR A 53 -1.15 -7.72 -6.48
N GLY A 54 0.04 -8.34 -6.54
CA GLY A 54 0.48 -9.02 -7.77
C GLY A 54 -0.44 -10.18 -8.20
N ALA A 55 -1.44 -10.53 -7.41
CA ALA A 55 -2.46 -11.54 -7.70
C ALA A 55 -3.77 -10.96 -8.24
N GLY A 56 -3.94 -9.63 -8.20
CA GLY A 56 -5.15 -8.97 -8.67
C GLY A 56 -5.33 -9.09 -10.19
N PRO A 57 -6.56 -9.36 -10.69
CA PRO A 57 -6.82 -9.34 -12.13
C PRO A 57 -6.51 -7.96 -12.69
N HIS A 58 -5.77 -7.91 -13.80
CA HIS A 58 -5.36 -6.65 -14.45
C HIS A 58 -6.57 -5.74 -14.77
N ILE A 59 -7.66 -6.33 -15.24
CA ILE A 59 -8.88 -5.59 -15.56
C ILE A 59 -9.48 -4.89 -14.32
N ALA A 60 -9.40 -5.51 -13.14
CA ALA A 60 -9.87 -4.90 -11.91
C ALA A 60 -8.94 -3.76 -11.49
N ALA A 61 -7.62 -3.98 -11.49
CA ALA A 61 -6.64 -2.94 -11.14
C ALA A 61 -6.75 -1.71 -12.07
N ALA A 62 -7.04 -1.91 -13.35
CA ALA A 62 -7.14 -0.83 -14.32
C ALA A 62 -8.50 -0.09 -14.34
N ASN A 63 -9.57 -0.71 -13.82
CA ASN A 63 -10.93 -0.19 -14.03
C ASN A 63 -11.77 -0.03 -12.75
N THR A 64 -11.20 -0.26 -11.57
CA THR A 64 -11.92 -0.08 -10.30
C THR A 64 -11.32 1.05 -9.48
N GLY A 65 -12.19 1.96 -9.04
CA GLY A 65 -11.77 3.09 -8.21
C GLY A 65 -11.36 4.33 -8.98
N ILE A 66 -10.83 5.29 -8.25
CA ILE A 66 -10.27 6.55 -8.76
C ILE A 66 -8.80 6.69 -8.33
N PRO A 67 -8.01 7.57 -8.99
CA PRO A 67 -6.66 7.86 -8.56
C PRO A 67 -6.60 8.29 -7.08
N GLY A 68 -5.76 7.61 -6.31
CA GLY A 68 -5.74 7.78 -4.86
C GLY A 68 -5.41 9.19 -4.42
N ILE A 69 -4.53 9.90 -5.13
CA ILE A 69 -4.19 11.29 -4.83
C ILE A 69 -5.41 12.23 -4.89
N ALA A 70 -6.36 11.97 -5.78
CA ALA A 70 -7.60 12.71 -5.88
C ALA A 70 -8.58 12.39 -4.76
N ALA A 71 -8.48 11.20 -4.19
CA ALA A 71 -9.36 10.69 -3.14
C ALA A 71 -9.08 11.29 -1.75
N ILE A 72 -7.85 11.72 -1.47
CA ILE A 72 -7.40 12.13 -0.13
C ILE A 72 -8.26 13.29 0.41
N ARG A 73 -8.52 14.31 -0.40
CA ARG A 73 -9.31 15.48 0.01
C ARG A 73 -10.73 15.13 0.39
N GLU A 74 -11.38 14.26 -0.38
CA GLU A 74 -12.73 13.80 -0.11
C GLU A 74 -12.79 12.95 1.17
N ALA A 75 -11.78 12.08 1.38
CA ALA A 75 -11.67 11.29 2.59
C ALA A 75 -11.46 12.17 3.83
N ARG A 76 -10.58 13.16 3.76
CA ARG A 76 -10.34 14.11 4.86
C ARG A 76 -11.62 14.87 5.20
N ARG A 77 -12.30 15.43 4.18
CA ARG A 77 -13.57 16.12 4.37
C ARG A 77 -14.61 15.25 5.05
N ALA A 78 -14.71 13.98 4.65
CA ALA A 78 -15.66 13.03 5.24
C ALA A 78 -15.39 12.79 6.74
N ILE A 79 -14.12 12.69 7.15
CA ILE A 79 -13.70 12.55 8.56
C ILE A 79 -14.01 13.84 9.34
N ASP A 80 -13.75 14.99 8.77
CA ASP A 80 -13.98 16.30 9.38
C ASP A 80 -15.47 16.55 9.59
N ASP A 81 -16.31 16.26 8.60
CA ASP A 81 -17.77 16.47 8.63
C ASP A 81 -18.49 15.60 9.67
N VAL A 82 -17.89 14.49 10.11
CA VAL A 82 -18.43 13.67 11.22
C VAL A 82 -17.77 13.96 12.57
N GLY A 83 -16.94 15.01 12.65
CA GLY A 83 -16.30 15.44 13.91
C GLY A 83 -15.23 14.48 14.42
N LYS A 84 -14.56 13.73 13.53
CA LYS A 84 -13.53 12.76 13.87
C LYS A 84 -12.10 13.24 13.56
N THR A 85 -11.93 14.51 13.22
CA THR A 85 -10.62 15.14 13.04
C THR A 85 -9.74 14.93 14.27
N GLY A 86 -8.51 14.45 14.06
CA GLY A 86 -7.57 14.13 15.13
C GLY A 86 -7.91 12.89 15.97
N LYS A 87 -9.02 12.21 15.68
CA LYS A 87 -9.40 10.94 16.33
C LYS A 87 -9.20 9.74 15.43
N VAL A 88 -9.50 9.88 14.15
CA VAL A 88 -9.32 8.85 13.13
C VAL A 88 -8.16 9.24 12.24
N THR A 89 -7.12 8.39 12.21
CA THR A 89 -5.94 8.58 11.36
C THR A 89 -6.28 8.20 9.92
N LEU A 90 -6.06 9.10 8.96
CA LEU A 90 -6.19 8.80 7.54
C LEU A 90 -4.86 8.34 6.99
N ILE A 91 -4.76 7.06 6.63
CA ILE A 91 -3.59 6.46 5.98
C ILE A 91 -3.86 6.36 4.49
N TYR A 92 -2.99 6.93 3.68
CA TYR A 92 -3.08 6.86 2.22
C TYR A 92 -2.13 5.83 1.64
N ALA A 93 -2.61 5.07 0.66
CA ALA A 93 -1.84 4.16 -0.17
C ALA A 93 -2.29 4.22 -1.63
N GLY A 94 -1.44 3.76 -2.52
CA GLY A 94 -1.70 3.69 -3.96
C GLY A 94 -0.84 4.66 -4.76
N GLY A 95 0.02 4.12 -5.62
CA GLY A 95 0.83 4.90 -6.55
C GLY A 95 1.94 5.77 -5.94
N VAL A 96 2.23 5.63 -4.66
CA VAL A 96 3.32 6.37 -4.01
C VAL A 96 4.66 5.80 -4.46
N ARG A 97 5.50 6.64 -5.06
CA ARG A 97 6.78 6.25 -5.66
C ARG A 97 7.97 6.81 -4.92
N ASP A 98 7.86 8.04 -4.45
CA ASP A 98 8.97 8.80 -3.87
C ASP A 98 8.51 9.78 -2.77
N GLY A 99 9.46 10.49 -2.18
CA GLY A 99 9.21 11.47 -1.14
C GLY A 99 8.35 12.66 -1.58
N ALA A 100 8.37 13.02 -2.86
CA ALA A 100 7.54 14.10 -3.39
C ALA A 100 6.06 13.69 -3.42
N ASP A 101 5.76 12.45 -3.77
CA ASP A 101 4.40 11.90 -3.72
C ASP A 101 3.91 11.83 -2.25
N MET A 102 4.79 11.45 -1.31
CA MET A 102 4.48 11.48 0.12
C MET A 102 4.12 12.88 0.60
N ALA A 103 4.97 13.88 0.29
CA ALA A 103 4.75 15.26 0.69
C ALA A 103 3.42 15.82 0.14
N LYS A 104 3.09 15.53 -1.12
CA LYS A 104 1.81 15.89 -1.73
C LYS A 104 0.63 15.26 -0.99
N ALA A 105 0.72 13.97 -0.69
CA ALA A 105 -0.36 13.26 0.00
C ALA A 105 -0.61 13.82 1.42
N LEU A 106 0.46 14.11 2.18
CA LEU A 106 0.35 14.77 3.49
C LEU A 106 -0.25 16.17 3.36
N ALA A 107 0.20 16.97 2.39
CA ALA A 107 -0.35 18.30 2.14
C ALA A 107 -1.84 18.28 1.75
N LEU A 108 -2.32 17.21 1.12
CA LEU A 108 -3.73 17.01 0.78
C LEU A 108 -4.58 16.52 1.96
N GLY A 109 -3.97 16.14 3.07
CA GLY A 109 -4.68 15.80 4.30
C GLY A 109 -4.55 14.35 4.78
N ALA A 110 -3.67 13.54 4.21
CA ALA A 110 -3.31 12.26 4.82
C ALA A 110 -2.47 12.49 6.09
N ASP A 111 -2.66 11.67 7.10
CA ASP A 111 -1.87 11.69 8.34
C ASP A 111 -0.66 10.75 8.24
N ALA A 112 -0.79 9.70 7.45
CA ALA A 112 0.27 8.71 7.23
C ALA A 112 0.21 8.16 5.80
N ILE A 113 1.33 7.60 5.36
CA ILE A 113 1.50 7.06 4.01
C ILE A 113 1.95 5.61 4.10
N ALA A 114 1.34 4.76 3.28
CA ALA A 114 1.76 3.39 3.09
C ALA A 114 2.31 3.21 1.67
N ILE A 115 3.47 2.57 1.57
CA ILE A 115 4.17 2.31 0.32
C ILE A 115 4.21 0.81 0.10
N GLY A 116 3.68 0.35 -1.02
CA GLY A 116 3.72 -1.05 -1.42
C GLY A 116 4.69 -1.28 -2.58
N THR A 117 4.23 -1.09 -3.80
CA THR A 117 4.96 -1.40 -5.04
C THR A 117 6.30 -0.67 -5.13
N GLY A 118 6.38 0.60 -4.71
CA GLY A 118 7.64 1.34 -4.68
C GLY A 118 8.72 0.66 -3.85
N SER A 119 8.36 0.21 -2.64
CA SER A 119 9.28 -0.55 -1.77
C SER A 119 9.66 -1.91 -2.38
N MET A 120 8.72 -2.60 -3.00
CA MET A 120 9.00 -3.88 -3.68
C MET A 120 9.97 -3.72 -4.84
N ILE A 121 9.83 -2.64 -5.63
CA ILE A 121 10.76 -2.32 -6.72
C ILE A 121 12.15 -1.97 -6.15
N ALA A 122 12.20 -1.22 -5.07
CA ALA A 122 13.46 -0.90 -4.39
C ALA A 122 14.16 -2.15 -3.82
N LEU A 123 13.40 -3.18 -3.44
CA LEU A 123 13.89 -4.51 -3.08
C LEU A 123 14.25 -5.39 -4.30
N ASN A 124 14.44 -4.81 -5.46
CA ASN A 124 14.78 -5.50 -6.72
C ASN A 124 13.68 -6.42 -7.28
N CYS A 125 12.40 -6.18 -6.93
CA CYS A 125 11.30 -6.85 -7.60
C CYS A 125 11.40 -6.62 -9.13
N ASN A 126 11.40 -7.69 -9.90
CA ASN A 126 11.55 -7.71 -11.37
C ASN A 126 12.94 -7.28 -11.91
N LYS A 127 13.99 -7.19 -11.08
CA LYS A 127 15.28 -6.61 -11.53
C LYS A 127 16.38 -7.61 -11.89
N ASP A 128 16.46 -8.74 -11.20
CA ASP A 128 17.69 -9.54 -11.23
C ASP A 128 17.64 -10.82 -12.09
N ILE A 129 16.54 -11.04 -12.78
CA ILE A 129 16.50 -12.09 -13.80
C ILE A 129 16.74 -11.42 -15.15
N PRO A 130 17.80 -11.80 -15.89
CA PRO A 130 18.01 -11.30 -17.24
C PRO A 130 16.75 -11.47 -18.08
N GLU A 131 16.35 -10.44 -18.80
CA GLU A 131 15.11 -10.41 -19.59
C GLU A 131 14.98 -11.64 -20.51
N ALA A 132 16.11 -12.05 -21.11
CA ALA A 132 16.19 -13.23 -21.95
C ALA A 132 15.83 -14.55 -21.24
N ASN A 133 15.99 -14.62 -19.93
CA ASN A 133 15.72 -15.83 -19.14
C ASN A 133 14.37 -15.76 -18.41
N PHE A 134 13.82 -14.55 -18.27
CA PHE A 134 12.64 -14.33 -17.45
C PHE A 134 11.43 -15.13 -17.97
N GLU A 135 11.14 -15.06 -19.26
CA GLU A 135 10.02 -15.77 -19.85
C GLU A 135 10.20 -17.30 -19.77
N LYS A 136 11.42 -17.80 -19.97
CA LYS A 136 11.74 -19.21 -19.85
C LYS A 136 11.59 -19.75 -18.42
N GLU A 137 12.01 -18.98 -17.42
CA GLU A 137 11.96 -19.38 -16.01
C GLU A 137 10.58 -19.18 -15.39
N MET A 138 9.87 -18.16 -15.82
CA MET A 138 8.66 -17.66 -15.15
C MET A 138 7.38 -17.85 -15.96
N GLY A 139 7.48 -18.12 -17.26
CA GLY A 139 6.32 -18.24 -18.16
C GLY A 139 5.61 -16.92 -18.46
N VAL A 140 6.21 -15.77 -18.09
CA VAL A 140 5.69 -14.42 -18.34
C VAL A 140 6.85 -13.50 -18.65
N LYS A 141 6.58 -12.38 -19.35
CA LYS A 141 7.61 -11.39 -19.68
C LYS A 141 8.03 -10.59 -18.45
N ALA A 142 9.25 -10.05 -18.49
CA ALA A 142 9.71 -9.12 -17.47
C ALA A 142 8.75 -7.91 -17.38
N GLY A 143 8.41 -7.50 -16.16
CA GLY A 143 7.40 -6.46 -15.89
C GLY A 143 5.94 -6.97 -15.83
N GLU A 144 5.66 -8.18 -16.30
CA GLU A 144 4.33 -8.81 -16.24
C GLU A 144 4.23 -9.87 -15.13
N CYS A 145 5.18 -9.91 -14.20
CA CYS A 145 5.24 -10.92 -13.16
C CYS A 145 4.09 -10.76 -12.15
N TYR A 146 3.42 -11.86 -11.83
CA TYR A 146 2.32 -11.96 -10.86
C TYR A 146 2.50 -13.10 -9.85
N HIS A 147 3.73 -13.58 -9.64
CA HIS A 147 4.02 -14.76 -8.82
C HIS A 147 4.08 -14.52 -7.30
N CYS A 148 3.75 -13.33 -6.81
CA CYS A 148 3.83 -12.99 -5.38
C CYS A 148 3.02 -13.95 -4.47
N HIS A 149 1.90 -14.48 -4.95
CA HIS A 149 1.01 -15.38 -4.20
C HIS A 149 1.29 -16.88 -4.43
N THR A 150 2.20 -17.21 -5.35
CA THR A 150 2.43 -18.62 -5.76
C THR A 150 3.56 -19.30 -4.98
N GLY A 151 4.33 -18.56 -4.19
CA GLY A 151 5.57 -19.03 -3.57
C GLY A 151 6.76 -19.14 -4.53
N ARG A 152 6.58 -18.80 -5.82
CA ARG A 152 7.58 -18.91 -6.89
C ARG A 152 8.18 -17.57 -7.28
N CYS A 153 8.32 -16.65 -6.33
CA CYS A 153 8.90 -15.34 -6.60
C CYS A 153 10.32 -15.48 -7.18
N PRO A 154 10.56 -14.98 -8.40
CA PRO A 154 11.83 -15.18 -9.09
C PRO A 154 13.01 -14.44 -8.47
N VAL A 155 12.73 -13.37 -7.73
CA VAL A 155 13.75 -12.50 -7.11
C VAL A 155 13.91 -12.73 -5.61
N GLY A 156 13.22 -13.73 -5.05
CA GLY A 156 13.41 -14.15 -3.67
C GLY A 156 12.64 -13.35 -2.61
N VAL A 157 11.84 -12.33 -2.99
CA VAL A 157 11.14 -11.46 -2.04
C VAL A 157 9.90 -12.14 -1.44
N ALA A 158 9.03 -12.70 -2.28
CA ALA A 158 7.75 -13.28 -1.87
C ALA A 158 7.76 -14.81 -2.00
N THR A 159 8.72 -15.49 -1.35
CA THR A 159 8.86 -16.94 -1.38
C THR A 159 9.52 -17.48 -0.11
N GLN A 160 9.25 -18.74 0.21
CA GLN A 160 9.95 -19.49 1.25
C GLN A 160 10.88 -20.56 0.67
N ASP A 161 10.93 -20.73 -0.66
CA ASP A 161 11.87 -21.65 -1.31
C ASP A 161 13.32 -21.19 -1.06
N PRO A 162 14.20 -22.02 -0.47
CA PRO A 162 15.55 -21.62 -0.12
C PRO A 162 16.41 -21.20 -1.32
N LYS A 163 16.19 -21.82 -2.48
CA LYS A 163 16.95 -21.50 -3.72
C LYS A 163 16.52 -20.15 -4.28
N LEU A 164 15.22 -19.85 -4.23
CA LEU A 164 14.71 -18.57 -4.70
C LEU A 164 15.05 -17.45 -3.70
N ARG A 165 14.92 -17.71 -2.40
CA ARG A 165 15.31 -16.74 -1.34
C ARG A 165 16.78 -16.32 -1.41
N ALA A 166 17.66 -17.24 -1.80
CA ALA A 166 19.10 -16.94 -1.94
C ALA A 166 19.40 -15.92 -3.06
N ARG A 167 18.45 -15.59 -3.91
CA ARG A 167 18.60 -14.54 -4.95
C ARG A 167 18.48 -13.12 -4.39
N LEU A 168 17.82 -12.94 -3.25
CA LEU A 168 17.71 -11.64 -2.59
C LEU A 168 18.97 -11.38 -1.76
N ASN A 169 19.68 -10.29 -2.05
CA ASN A 169 20.69 -9.74 -1.16
C ASN A 169 20.04 -8.72 -0.23
N PRO A 170 19.85 -9.02 1.06
CA PRO A 170 19.14 -8.11 1.97
C PRO A 170 19.86 -6.78 2.20
N ASP A 171 21.19 -6.78 2.21
CA ASP A 171 21.97 -5.58 2.49
C ASP A 171 21.87 -4.57 1.35
N ASP A 172 22.06 -5.01 0.11
CA ASP A 172 21.90 -4.16 -1.08
C ASP A 172 20.46 -3.69 -1.25
N ALA A 173 19.51 -4.58 -1.00
CA ALA A 173 18.09 -4.27 -1.06
C ALA A 173 17.68 -3.23 0.00
N ALA A 174 18.22 -3.31 1.22
CA ALA A 174 17.94 -2.34 2.28
C ALA A 174 18.47 -0.95 1.92
N ILE A 175 19.67 -0.85 1.39
CA ILE A 175 20.26 0.42 0.92
C ILE A 175 19.39 1.02 -0.20
N SER A 176 19.06 0.24 -1.21
CA SER A 176 18.22 0.69 -2.33
C SER A 176 16.84 1.13 -1.86
N CYS A 177 16.22 0.38 -0.94
CA CYS A 177 14.91 0.70 -0.40
C CYS A 177 14.92 2.02 0.39
N LEU A 178 15.90 2.22 1.26
CA LEU A 178 16.02 3.45 2.06
C LEU A 178 16.25 4.68 1.19
N LEU A 179 17.14 4.57 0.20
CA LEU A 179 17.42 5.68 -0.71
C LEU A 179 16.23 6.03 -1.61
N TYR A 180 15.49 5.03 -2.06
CA TYR A 180 14.36 5.24 -2.97
C TYR A 180 13.09 5.73 -2.27
N THR A 181 12.76 5.15 -1.10
CA THR A 181 11.47 5.39 -0.44
C THR A 181 11.50 6.48 0.61
N SER A 182 12.66 6.79 1.18
CA SER A 182 12.83 7.81 2.23
C SER A 182 14.12 8.58 2.03
N PRO A 183 14.28 9.32 0.91
CA PRO A 183 15.46 10.16 0.73
C PRO A 183 15.55 11.18 1.86
N SER A 184 16.66 11.15 2.60
CA SER A 184 16.94 12.14 3.62
C SER A 184 17.40 13.45 2.95
N PRO A 185 17.22 14.62 3.59
CA PRO A 185 17.80 15.87 3.09
C PRO A 185 19.31 15.81 2.85
N ARG A 186 20.01 14.85 3.47
CA ARG A 186 21.45 14.63 3.27
C ARG A 186 21.78 13.95 1.94
N ASP A 187 20.81 13.20 1.38
CA ASP A 187 21.02 12.47 0.11
C ASP A 187 20.95 13.39 -1.11
N PHE A 188 20.52 14.64 -0.93
CA PHE A 188 20.50 15.69 -1.96
C PHE A 188 21.70 16.67 -1.86
N GLN A 189 22.63 16.44 -0.95
CA GLN A 189 23.88 17.20 -0.88
C GLN A 189 24.93 16.52 -1.77
N VAL A 190 24.87 16.80 -3.07
CA VAL A 190 25.93 16.50 -4.05
C VAL A 190 26.57 17.83 -4.47
#